data_eafeaf4310975f408c619c5672da2800
#
_entry.id   eafeaf4310975f408c619c5672da2800
#
_cell.length_a   1.000
_cell.length_b   1.000
_cell.length_c   1.000
_cell.angle_alpha   90.00
_cell.angle_beta   90.00
_cell.angle_gamma   90.00
#
_symmetry.space_group_name_H-M   'P 1'
#
loop_
_entity.id
_entity.type
_entity.pdbx_description
1 polymer ?
#
loop_
_entity_poly.entity_id
_entity_poly.type
_entity_poly.pdbx_seq_one_letter_code
_entity_poly.pdbx_strand_id
1 'polypeptide(L)'
;LSLTADMRLKTNIISLGATLANVLQIDGKSYNMKRDAQQKTKIGLLAQDIQKIYPELVSEQNGILSVNYQGLVPVLINAIKEQQTLIDKNSKLIEKLIEKQCD
;
A
#
# COMPACT_ATOMS: atom_id res chain seq x y z
N LEU A 1 18.69 -5.16 4.48
CA LEU A 1 18.18 -4.37 5.59
C LEU A 1 17.07 -5.14 6.31
N SER A 2 17.28 -5.46 7.58
CA SER A 2 16.26 -6.13 8.38
C SER A 2 15.77 -5.21 9.50
N LEU A 3 14.50 -5.35 9.85
CA LEU A 3 13.88 -4.58 10.92
C LEU A 3 13.41 -5.52 12.04
N THR A 4 13.43 -5.02 13.25
CA THR A 4 12.92 -5.75 14.41
C THR A 4 11.43 -6.01 14.23
N ALA A 5 11.05 -7.30 14.30
CA ALA A 5 9.67 -7.73 14.08
C ALA A 5 9.16 -8.70 15.14
N ASP A 6 9.90 -8.85 16.24
CA ASP A 6 9.56 -9.78 17.31
C ASP A 6 8.33 -9.29 18.07
N MET A 7 7.27 -10.10 18.13
CA MET A 7 6.03 -9.74 18.79
C MET A 7 6.19 -9.46 20.28
N ARG A 8 7.23 -10.02 20.91
CA ARG A 8 7.47 -9.83 22.35
C ARG A 8 7.84 -8.38 22.70
N LEU A 9 8.27 -7.60 21.69
CA LEU A 9 8.63 -6.18 21.86
C LEU A 9 7.48 -5.25 21.52
N LYS A 10 6.32 -5.79 21.14
CA LYS A 10 5.17 -5.01 20.66
C LYS A 10 3.98 -5.14 21.60
N THR A 11 3.13 -4.14 21.59
CA THR A 11 1.91 -4.12 22.38
C THR A 11 0.77 -3.58 21.52
N ASN A 12 -0.47 -3.80 21.96
CA ASN A 12 -1.67 -3.35 21.26
C ASN A 12 -1.71 -3.80 19.79
N ILE A 13 -1.38 -5.08 19.58
CA ILE A 13 -1.29 -5.67 18.24
C ILE A 13 -2.70 -5.88 17.68
N ILE A 14 -2.99 -5.21 16.57
CA ILE A 14 -4.29 -5.26 15.90
C ILE A 14 -4.04 -5.46 14.41
N SER A 15 -4.83 -6.31 13.75
CA SER A 15 -4.77 -6.46 12.30
C SER A 15 -5.13 -5.14 11.61
N LEU A 16 -4.45 -4.81 10.52
CA LEU A 16 -4.82 -3.69 9.68
C LEU A 16 -6.16 -3.88 8.97
N GLY A 17 -6.60 -5.13 8.85
CA GLY A 17 -7.85 -5.44 8.15
C GLY A 17 -7.77 -5.15 6.66
N ALA A 18 -8.87 -4.68 6.09
CA ALA A 18 -8.99 -4.36 4.67
C ALA A 18 -8.26 -3.04 4.35
N THR A 19 -7.34 -3.09 3.40
CA THR A 19 -6.53 -1.94 3.02
C THR A 19 -6.63 -1.57 1.53
N LEU A 20 -7.36 -2.35 0.73
CA LEU A 20 -7.40 -2.16 -0.72
C LEU A 20 -7.91 -0.78 -1.10
N ALA A 21 -8.99 -0.31 -0.47
CA ALA A 21 -9.55 1.00 -0.76
C ALA A 21 -8.54 2.13 -0.52
N ASN A 22 -7.73 2.00 0.52
CA ASN A 22 -6.68 2.97 0.83
C ASN A 22 -5.55 2.91 -0.21
N VAL A 23 -5.13 1.70 -0.60
CA VAL A 23 -4.09 1.53 -1.61
C VAL A 23 -4.51 2.15 -2.94
N LEU A 24 -5.79 2.02 -3.31
CA LEU A 24 -6.31 2.59 -4.56
C LEU A 24 -6.30 4.12 -4.58
N GLN A 25 -6.10 4.77 -3.44
CA GLN A 25 -5.96 6.22 -3.36
C GLN A 25 -4.50 6.68 -3.49
N ILE A 26 -3.55 5.74 -3.49
CA ILE A 26 -2.13 6.07 -3.59
C ILE A 26 -1.73 6.02 -5.05
N ASP A 27 -1.01 7.04 -5.50
CA ASP A 27 -0.52 7.13 -6.86
C ASP A 27 1.00 7.23 -6.86
N GLY A 28 1.65 6.31 -7.56
CA GLY A 28 3.10 6.37 -7.75
C GLY A 28 3.48 7.50 -8.69
N LYS A 29 4.54 8.20 -8.37
CA LYS A 29 4.98 9.38 -9.11
C LYS A 29 6.36 9.16 -9.72
N SER A 30 6.57 9.78 -10.85
CA SER A 30 7.88 10.00 -11.43
C SER A 30 8.26 11.45 -11.15
N TYR A 31 9.50 11.71 -10.77
CA TYR A 31 9.91 13.07 -10.41
C TYR A 31 11.40 13.27 -10.61
N ASN A 32 11.81 14.54 -10.61
CA ASN A 32 13.20 14.93 -10.58
C ASN A 32 13.44 15.76 -9.32
N MET A 33 14.61 15.61 -8.70
CA MET A 33 14.98 16.47 -7.58
C MET A 33 15.36 17.86 -8.10
N LYS A 34 14.82 18.92 -7.50
CA LYS A 34 15.06 20.30 -7.95
C LYS A 34 16.54 20.65 -8.01
N ARG A 35 17.35 20.14 -7.07
CA ARG A 35 18.77 20.47 -6.96
C ARG A 35 19.68 19.47 -7.64
N ASP A 36 19.14 18.51 -8.38
CA ASP A 36 19.94 17.55 -9.13
C ASP A 36 20.35 18.19 -10.46
N ALA A 37 21.66 18.41 -10.64
CA ALA A 37 22.18 18.99 -11.86
C ALA A 37 21.91 18.13 -13.09
N GLN A 38 21.85 16.82 -12.92
CA GLN A 38 21.62 15.88 -14.02
C GLN A 38 20.14 15.63 -14.28
N GLN A 39 19.25 16.10 -13.41
CA GLN A 39 17.80 15.94 -13.52
C GLN A 39 17.39 14.49 -13.81
N LYS A 40 17.99 13.55 -13.07
CA LYS A 40 17.65 12.12 -13.20
C LYS A 40 16.22 11.87 -12.76
N THR A 41 15.51 11.10 -13.56
CA THR A 41 14.14 10.69 -13.24
C THR A 41 14.15 9.63 -12.13
N LYS A 42 13.35 9.87 -11.12
CA LYS A 42 13.17 8.95 -9.99
C LYS A 42 11.68 8.57 -9.88
N ILE A 43 11.44 7.49 -9.18
CA ILE A 43 10.08 6.99 -8.93
C ILE A 43 9.86 6.92 -7.43
N GLY A 44 8.71 7.37 -6.96
CA GLY A 44 8.38 7.32 -5.55
C GLY A 44 7.00 7.87 -5.26
N LEU A 45 6.79 8.21 -4.01
CA LEU A 45 5.52 8.72 -3.50
C LEU A 45 5.71 10.13 -2.95
N LEU A 46 4.62 10.89 -2.91
CA LEU A 46 4.60 12.19 -2.25
C LEU A 46 4.15 12.01 -0.80
N ALA A 47 4.94 12.52 0.14
CA ALA A 47 4.62 12.39 1.56
C ALA A 47 3.28 13.02 1.90
N GLN A 48 2.93 14.13 1.26
CA GLN A 48 1.66 14.82 1.49
C GLN A 48 0.45 13.95 1.12
N ASP A 49 0.57 13.12 0.08
CA ASP A 49 -0.48 12.20 -0.32
C ASP A 49 -0.62 11.06 0.69
N ILE A 50 0.49 10.50 1.13
CA ILE A 50 0.48 9.40 2.11
C ILE A 50 -0.03 9.88 3.47
N GLN A 51 0.28 11.10 3.86
CA GLN A 51 -0.14 11.67 5.14
C GLN A 51 -1.66 11.69 5.30
N LYS A 52 -2.39 11.86 4.21
CA LYS A 52 -3.85 11.88 4.22
C LYS A 52 -4.46 10.52 4.52
N ILE A 53 -3.74 9.44 4.22
CA ILE A 53 -4.25 8.07 4.31
C ILE A 53 -3.61 7.33 5.48
N TYR A 54 -2.29 7.43 5.62
CA TYR A 54 -1.49 6.78 6.65
C TYR A 54 -0.53 7.78 7.30
N PRO A 55 -1.05 8.69 8.13
CA PRO A 55 -0.18 9.69 8.79
C PRO A 55 0.91 9.04 9.66
N GLU A 56 0.67 7.83 10.19
CA GLU A 56 1.65 7.09 10.97
C GLU A 56 2.88 6.66 10.16
N LEU A 57 2.82 6.70 8.82
CA LEU A 57 3.96 6.39 7.96
C LEU A 57 4.74 7.62 7.52
N VAL A 58 4.31 8.80 7.96
CA VAL A 58 4.96 10.06 7.59
C VAL A 58 5.59 10.69 8.80
N SER A 59 6.83 11.12 8.67
CA SER A 59 7.54 11.87 9.71
C SER A 59 7.99 13.21 9.16
N GLU A 60 8.20 14.15 10.08
CA GLU A 60 8.64 15.50 9.75
C GLU A 60 9.92 15.82 10.48
N GLN A 61 10.87 16.44 9.76
CA GLN A 61 12.08 16.98 10.35
C GLN A 61 12.41 18.28 9.63
N ASN A 62 12.49 19.36 10.40
CA ASN A 62 12.79 20.70 9.87
C ASN A 62 11.83 21.12 8.74
N GLY A 63 10.55 20.78 8.89
CA GLY A 63 9.52 21.10 7.90
C GLY A 63 9.50 20.21 6.67
N ILE A 64 10.43 19.27 6.58
CA ILE A 64 10.50 18.34 5.44
C ILE A 64 9.88 17.01 5.84
N LEU A 65 8.95 16.54 5.01
CA LEU A 65 8.24 15.28 5.24
C LEU A 65 8.98 14.12 4.59
N SER A 66 8.94 12.96 5.23
CA SER A 66 9.47 11.71 4.68
C SER A 66 8.48 10.58 4.92
N VAL A 67 8.57 9.54 4.08
CA VAL A 67 7.67 8.39 4.12
C VAL A 67 8.45 7.15 4.54
N ASN A 68 7.87 6.39 5.48
CA ASN A 68 8.37 5.06 5.82
C ASN A 68 7.81 4.07 4.78
N TYR A 69 8.56 3.84 3.70
CA TYR A 69 8.15 2.94 2.62
C TYR A 69 7.98 1.50 3.11
N GLN A 70 8.81 1.07 4.07
CA GLN A 70 8.74 -0.30 4.59
C GLN A 70 7.41 -0.56 5.29
N GLY A 71 6.81 0.46 5.89
CA GLY A 71 5.50 0.36 6.52
C GLY A 71 4.37 0.11 5.52
N LEU A 72 4.59 0.36 4.24
CA LEU A 72 3.62 0.05 3.19
C LEU A 72 3.57 -1.44 2.84
N VAL A 73 4.60 -2.21 3.18
CA VAL A 73 4.62 -3.65 2.87
C VAL A 73 3.41 -4.37 3.48
N PRO A 74 3.14 -4.28 4.79
CA PRO A 74 1.96 -4.95 5.35
C PRO A 74 0.64 -4.41 4.80
N VAL A 75 0.58 -3.14 4.44
CA VAL A 75 -0.59 -2.53 3.79
C VAL A 75 -0.85 -3.22 2.45
N LEU A 76 0.18 -3.41 1.65
CA LEU A 76 0.10 -4.08 0.34
C LEU A 76 -0.21 -5.56 0.48
N ILE A 77 0.33 -6.24 1.50
CA ILE A 77 0.03 -7.65 1.76
C ILE A 77 -1.47 -7.82 1.98
N ASN A 78 -2.07 -7.01 2.83
CA ASN A 78 -3.49 -7.10 3.12
C ASN A 78 -4.35 -6.74 1.91
N ALA A 79 -3.92 -5.76 1.10
CA ALA A 79 -4.61 -5.38 -0.13
C ALA A 79 -4.61 -6.53 -1.15
N ILE A 80 -3.49 -7.20 -1.32
CA ILE A 80 -3.37 -8.35 -2.24
C ILE A 80 -4.28 -9.49 -1.77
N LYS A 81 -4.30 -9.78 -0.48
CA LYS A 81 -5.17 -10.82 0.08
C LYS A 81 -6.65 -10.50 -0.15
N GLU A 82 -7.01 -9.24 0.01
CA GLU A 82 -8.37 -8.77 -0.25
C GLU A 82 -8.73 -8.92 -1.74
N GLN A 83 -7.81 -8.56 -2.63
CA GLN A 83 -7.99 -8.75 -4.07
C GLN A 83 -8.17 -10.22 -4.41
N GLN A 84 -7.39 -11.11 -3.78
CA GLN A 84 -7.50 -12.54 -4.05
C GLN A 84 -8.89 -13.06 -3.64
N THR A 85 -9.41 -12.60 -2.52
CA THR A 85 -10.78 -12.94 -2.09
C THR A 85 -11.82 -12.52 -3.12
N LEU A 86 -11.67 -11.29 -3.67
CA LEU A 86 -12.58 -10.78 -4.70
C LEU A 86 -12.45 -11.56 -6.01
N ILE A 87 -11.23 -11.91 -6.41
CA ILE A 87 -10.98 -12.72 -7.61
C ILE A 87 -11.64 -14.09 -7.47
N ASP A 88 -11.47 -14.76 -6.33
CA ASP A 88 -12.05 -16.08 -6.09
C ASP A 88 -13.58 -16.02 -6.13
N LYS A 89 -14.16 -14.99 -5.53
CA LYS A 89 -15.59 -14.76 -5.52
C LYS A 89 -16.12 -14.55 -6.94
N ASN A 90 -15.44 -13.72 -7.73
CA ASN A 90 -15.83 -13.44 -9.12
C ASN A 90 -15.70 -14.67 -10.00
N SER A 91 -14.64 -15.49 -9.78
CA SER A 91 -14.46 -16.74 -10.51
C SER A 91 -15.62 -17.70 -10.27
N LYS A 92 -16.07 -17.81 -9.03
CA LYS A 92 -17.23 -18.66 -8.68
C LYS A 92 -18.52 -18.15 -9.32
N LEU A 93 -18.72 -16.83 -9.39
CA LEU A 93 -19.89 -16.25 -10.05
C LEU A 93 -19.86 -16.51 -11.55
N ILE A 94 -18.69 -16.42 -12.18
CA ILE A 94 -18.52 -16.72 -13.60
C ILE A 94 -18.84 -18.19 -13.88
N GLU A 95 -18.35 -19.11 -13.07
CA GLU A 95 -18.65 -20.54 -13.18
C GLU A 95 -20.14 -20.80 -13.13
N LYS A 96 -20.85 -20.17 -12.18
CA LYS A 96 -22.29 -20.30 -12.06
C LYS A 96 -23.04 -19.80 -13.29
N LEU A 97 -22.58 -18.67 -13.85
CA LEU A 97 -23.18 -18.10 -15.07
C LEU A 97 -22.97 -19.03 -16.27
N ILE A 98 -21.78 -19.61 -16.39
CA ILE A 98 -21.47 -20.57 -17.46
C ILE A 98 -22.36 -21.82 -17.35
N GLU A 99 -22.51 -22.37 -16.14
CA GLU A 99 -23.37 -23.53 -15.90
C GLU A 99 -24.82 -23.26 -16.33
N LYS A 100 -25.34 -22.07 -16.05
CA LYS A 100 -26.71 -21.70 -16.46
C LYS A 100 -26.88 -21.62 -17.96
N GLN A 101 -25.83 -21.30 -18.71
CA GLN A 101 -25.89 -21.19 -20.17
C GLN A 101 -25.74 -22.53 -20.88
N CYS A 102 -25.30 -23.55 -20.20
CA CYS A 102 -25.06 -24.87 -20.79
C CYS A 102 -26.28 -25.82 -20.73
N ASP A 103 -27.41 -25.38 -20.20
CA ASP A 103 -28.65 -26.19 -20.11
C ASP A 103 -29.42 -26.19 -21.42
#